data_8d8768de98c182e365841990a7c2c247
#
_entry.id   8d8768de98c182e365841990a7c2c247
#
_cell.length_a   1.000
_cell.length_b   1.000
_cell.length_c   1.000
_cell.angle_alpha   90.00
_cell.angle_beta   90.00
_cell.angle_gamma   90.00
#
_symmetry.space_group_name_H-M   'P 1'
#
loop_
_entity.id
_entity.type
_entity.pdbx_description
1 polymer ?
#
loop_
_entity_poly.entity_id
_entity_poly.type
_entity_poly.pdbx_seq_one_letter_code
_entity_poly.pdbx_strand_id
1 'polypeptide(L)'
;EAEAAGESDANAMNLATTQADGRVSSRIVLLKGLDTRGFTFYTNFQSDKGRQLLAHSRAALCFHWKQLRDGVQVRVEGNVVAIDSAEADRYFASRPRESQLGAWASLQSQTLPDRATFDQRYADAEQLYAEGSVPRPPHWSGLCVMPDLIEFWFAARFRLHERHRHEWRDNAWHYRLLYP
;
A
#
# COMPACT_ATOMS: atom_id res chain seq x y z
N GLU A 1 16.74 -6.81 4.71
CA GLU A 1 17.73 -7.16 3.68
C GLU A 1 17.73 -6.10 2.56
N ALA A 2 16.57 -5.72 1.97
CA ALA A 2 16.51 -4.78 0.85
C ALA A 2 17.12 -3.40 1.17
N GLU A 3 16.77 -2.80 2.31
CA GLU A 3 17.39 -1.55 2.80
C GLU A 3 18.90 -1.71 2.98
N ALA A 4 19.35 -2.82 3.56
CA ALA A 4 20.77 -3.12 3.75
C ALA A 4 21.51 -3.37 2.42
N ALA A 5 20.80 -3.74 1.36
CA ALA A 5 21.33 -3.88 0.01
C ALA A 5 21.39 -2.55 -0.77
N GLY A 6 20.91 -1.44 -0.18
CA GLY A 6 20.97 -0.11 -0.78
C GLY A 6 19.71 0.29 -1.58
N GLU A 7 18.59 -0.42 -1.43
CA GLU A 7 17.32 0.00 -2.02
C GLU A 7 16.82 1.28 -1.35
N SER A 8 16.63 2.35 -2.11
CA SER A 8 16.21 3.66 -1.60
C SER A 8 14.79 3.66 -1.03
N ASP A 9 13.90 2.88 -1.65
CA ASP A 9 12.48 2.78 -1.31
C ASP A 9 12.08 1.31 -1.12
N ALA A 10 12.78 0.61 -0.23
CA ALA A 10 12.59 -0.84 -0.01
C ALA A 10 11.16 -1.22 0.39
N ASN A 11 10.39 -0.28 0.94
CA ASN A 11 8.98 -0.45 1.31
C ASN A 11 7.99 0.01 0.23
N ALA A 12 8.46 0.53 -0.92
CA ALA A 12 7.59 0.86 -2.03
C ALA A 12 7.09 -0.41 -2.72
N MET A 13 5.79 -0.46 -2.95
CA MET A 13 5.14 -1.59 -3.63
C MET A 13 4.12 -1.11 -4.65
N ASN A 14 4.06 -1.77 -5.79
CA ASN A 14 2.96 -1.60 -6.73
C ASN A 14 1.72 -2.27 -6.15
N LEU A 15 0.63 -1.51 -6.02
CA LEU A 15 -0.68 -2.01 -5.62
C LEU A 15 -1.59 -2.03 -6.84
N ALA A 16 -2.04 -3.21 -7.25
CA ALA A 16 -3.06 -3.40 -8.27
C ALA A 16 -4.44 -3.61 -7.63
N THR A 17 -5.44 -2.94 -8.19
CA THR A 17 -6.83 -2.98 -7.74
C THR A 17 -7.77 -3.06 -8.95
N THR A 18 -8.97 -3.61 -8.76
CA THR A 18 -9.96 -3.81 -9.82
C THR A 18 -11.13 -2.85 -9.64
N GLN A 19 -11.57 -2.24 -10.72
CA GLN A 19 -12.79 -1.43 -10.80
C GLN A 19 -14.02 -2.33 -10.92
N ALA A 20 -15.20 -1.77 -10.66
CA ALA A 20 -16.48 -2.51 -10.75
C ALA A 20 -16.75 -3.10 -12.15
N ASP A 21 -16.23 -2.48 -13.19
CA ASP A 21 -16.33 -2.95 -14.58
C ASP A 21 -15.21 -3.91 -15.01
N GLY A 22 -14.38 -4.36 -14.06
CA GLY A 22 -13.27 -5.30 -14.30
C GLY A 22 -11.96 -4.64 -14.77
N ARG A 23 -11.93 -3.34 -15.05
CA ARG A 23 -10.67 -2.66 -15.38
C ARG A 23 -9.70 -2.69 -14.20
N VAL A 24 -8.44 -2.94 -14.48
CA VAL A 24 -7.37 -2.96 -13.48
C VAL A 24 -6.62 -1.64 -13.50
N SER A 25 -6.31 -1.12 -12.34
CA SER A 25 -5.41 0.03 -12.17
C SER A 25 -4.34 -0.25 -11.13
N SER A 26 -3.16 0.37 -11.31
CA SER A 26 -2.05 0.17 -10.39
C SER A 26 -1.37 1.50 -10.04
N ARG A 27 -0.71 1.54 -8.90
CA ARG A 27 0.07 2.69 -8.40
C ARG A 27 1.04 2.22 -7.32
N ILE A 28 2.04 3.05 -7.04
CA ILE A 28 2.93 2.79 -5.91
C ILE A 28 2.26 3.27 -4.62
N VAL A 29 2.35 2.42 -3.59
CA VAL A 29 2.04 2.74 -2.20
C VAL A 29 3.19 2.24 -1.31
N LEU A 30 3.23 2.69 -0.05
CA LEU A 30 4.30 2.29 0.87
C LEU A 30 3.78 1.26 1.88
N LEU A 31 4.47 0.15 2.02
CA LEU A 31 4.29 -0.78 3.12
C LEU A 31 4.61 -0.06 4.44
N LYS A 32 3.70 -0.12 5.41
CA LYS A 32 3.85 0.52 6.72
C LYS A 32 3.75 -0.46 7.89
N GLY A 33 3.29 -1.66 7.65
CA GLY A 33 3.26 -2.73 8.63
C GLY A 33 3.29 -4.09 7.95
N LEU A 34 3.98 -5.04 8.56
CA LEU A 34 3.99 -6.45 8.20
C LEU A 34 3.94 -7.27 9.49
N ASP A 35 2.87 -8.01 9.66
CA ASP A 35 2.68 -8.90 10.79
C ASP A 35 1.99 -10.21 10.35
N THR A 36 1.54 -11.02 11.30
CA THR A 36 0.87 -12.31 11.02
C THR A 36 -0.46 -12.17 10.28
N ARG A 37 -1.06 -10.98 10.24
CA ARG A 37 -2.28 -10.69 9.47
C ARG A 37 -1.95 -10.49 7.99
N GLY A 38 -0.83 -9.80 7.69
CA GLY A 38 -0.43 -9.47 6.31
C GLY A 38 0.26 -8.13 6.17
N PHE A 39 0.03 -7.48 5.03
CA PHE A 39 0.73 -6.31 4.54
C PHE A 39 -0.14 -5.06 4.67
N THR A 40 0.24 -4.14 5.59
CA THR A 40 -0.56 -2.95 5.90
C THR A 40 0.00 -1.71 5.18
N PHE A 41 -0.90 -0.95 4.56
CA PHE A 41 -0.65 0.37 3.99
C PHE A 41 -1.80 1.32 4.34
N TYR A 42 -1.56 2.63 4.22
CA TYR A 42 -2.54 3.66 4.56
C TYR A 42 -2.93 4.48 3.34
N THR A 43 -4.20 4.85 3.26
CA THR A 43 -4.74 5.61 2.12
C THR A 43 -6.00 6.39 2.50
N ASN A 44 -6.41 7.27 1.58
CA ASN A 44 -7.73 7.89 1.60
C ASN A 44 -8.75 6.92 1.01
N PHE A 45 -9.78 6.54 1.76
CA PHE A 45 -10.85 5.62 1.34
C PHE A 45 -11.75 6.20 0.25
N GLN A 46 -11.76 7.54 0.11
CA GLN A 46 -12.47 8.22 -0.97
C GLN A 46 -11.64 8.36 -2.26
N SER A 47 -10.37 7.93 -2.26
CA SER A 47 -9.57 7.85 -3.48
C SER A 47 -10.04 6.70 -4.38
N ASP A 48 -9.61 6.68 -5.66
CA ASP A 48 -9.95 5.60 -6.59
C ASP A 48 -9.59 4.22 -6.03
N LYS A 49 -8.36 4.06 -5.54
CA LYS A 49 -7.95 2.78 -4.93
C LYS A 49 -8.74 2.44 -3.66
N GLY A 50 -9.07 3.44 -2.84
CA GLY A 50 -9.88 3.25 -1.64
C GLY A 50 -11.28 2.73 -2.00
N ARG A 51 -11.98 3.41 -2.92
CA ARG A 51 -13.30 2.98 -3.40
C ARG A 51 -13.26 1.60 -4.06
N GLN A 52 -12.24 1.33 -4.89
CA GLN A 52 -12.07 0.04 -5.55
C GLN A 52 -11.92 -1.10 -4.53
N LEU A 53 -11.07 -0.92 -3.51
CA LEU A 53 -10.84 -1.94 -2.48
C LEU A 53 -12.01 -2.13 -1.52
N LEU A 54 -12.81 -1.08 -1.26
CA LEU A 54 -14.04 -1.21 -0.49
C LEU A 54 -15.14 -1.94 -1.29
N ALA A 55 -15.16 -1.80 -2.61
CA ALA A 55 -16.10 -2.49 -3.49
C ALA A 55 -15.66 -3.93 -3.82
N HIS A 56 -14.36 -4.15 -4.03
CA HIS A 56 -13.76 -5.42 -4.37
C HIS A 56 -12.52 -5.64 -3.49
N SER A 57 -12.70 -6.38 -2.41
CA SER A 57 -11.69 -6.59 -1.37
C SER A 57 -10.57 -7.56 -1.80
N ARG A 58 -10.09 -7.45 -3.05
CA ARG A 58 -8.95 -8.22 -3.57
C ARG A 58 -7.89 -7.27 -4.11
N ALA A 59 -6.63 -7.55 -3.80
CA ALA A 59 -5.49 -6.79 -4.30
C ALA A 59 -4.31 -7.70 -4.64
N ALA A 60 -3.45 -7.18 -5.51
CA ALA A 60 -2.10 -7.70 -5.71
C ALA A 60 -1.07 -6.62 -5.37
N LEU A 61 -0.03 -7.03 -4.65
CA LEU A 61 1.15 -6.23 -4.33
C LEU A 61 2.34 -6.78 -5.10
N CYS A 62 3.24 -5.90 -5.53
CA CYS A 62 4.50 -6.30 -6.14
C CYS A 62 5.63 -5.39 -5.65
N PHE A 63 6.62 -5.99 -5.01
CA PHE A 63 7.90 -5.37 -4.68
C PHE A 63 8.93 -5.77 -5.73
N HIS A 64 9.85 -4.88 -6.05
CA HIS A 64 10.96 -5.19 -6.93
C HIS A 64 12.24 -4.51 -6.44
N TRP A 65 13.14 -5.31 -5.86
CA TRP A 65 14.42 -4.89 -5.29
C TRP A 65 15.56 -5.29 -6.23
N LYS A 66 16.13 -4.28 -6.91
CA LYS A 66 17.15 -4.49 -7.94
C LYS A 66 18.55 -4.72 -7.37
N GLN A 67 18.82 -4.16 -6.19
CA GLN A 67 20.12 -4.26 -5.52
C GLN A 67 20.21 -5.52 -4.65
N LEU A 68 19.10 -6.14 -4.30
CA LEU A 68 19.07 -7.34 -3.49
C LEU A 68 19.31 -8.58 -4.37
N ARG A 69 20.44 -9.32 -4.15
CA ARG A 69 20.74 -10.61 -4.81
C ARG A 69 20.61 -10.56 -6.34
N ASP A 70 21.12 -9.51 -6.99
CA ASP A 70 21.02 -9.28 -8.44
C ASP A 70 19.57 -9.10 -8.97
N GLY A 71 18.60 -8.99 -8.09
CA GLY A 71 17.19 -8.75 -8.36
C GLY A 71 16.27 -9.75 -7.67
N VAL A 72 15.39 -9.20 -6.84
CA VAL A 72 14.32 -9.97 -6.16
C VAL A 72 12.99 -9.29 -6.42
N GLN A 73 11.99 -10.07 -6.79
CA GLN A 73 10.61 -9.62 -6.83
C GLN A 73 9.78 -10.44 -5.85
N VAL A 74 8.91 -9.75 -5.09
CA VAL A 74 7.92 -10.40 -4.24
C VAL A 74 6.54 -10.00 -4.70
N ARG A 75 5.71 -10.98 -5.06
CA ARG A 75 4.29 -10.79 -5.39
C ARG A 75 3.44 -11.33 -4.26
N VAL A 76 2.42 -10.57 -3.89
CA VAL A 76 1.45 -10.95 -2.86
C VAL A 76 0.05 -10.75 -3.43
N GLU A 77 -0.80 -11.75 -3.33
CA GLU A 77 -2.22 -11.63 -3.68
C GLU A 77 -3.04 -12.03 -2.47
N GLY A 78 -4.15 -11.32 -2.23
CA GLY A 78 -4.95 -11.61 -1.04
C GLY A 78 -6.20 -10.76 -0.88
N ASN A 79 -6.95 -11.10 0.15
CA ASN A 79 -8.09 -10.30 0.59
C ASN A 79 -7.64 -9.06 1.33
N VAL A 80 -8.39 -7.96 1.17
CA VAL A 80 -8.11 -6.69 1.82
C VAL A 80 -9.15 -6.41 2.88
N VAL A 81 -8.69 -6.09 4.08
CA VAL A 81 -9.54 -5.69 5.20
C VAL A 81 -9.11 -4.33 5.74
N ALA A 82 -10.06 -3.56 6.25
CA ALA A 82 -9.74 -2.35 6.99
C ALA A 82 -9.10 -2.73 8.34
N ILE A 83 -8.07 -1.98 8.75
CA ILE A 83 -7.48 -2.13 10.07
C ILE A 83 -8.38 -1.48 11.14
N ASP A 84 -8.10 -1.82 12.40
CA ASP A 84 -8.77 -1.21 13.54
C ASP A 84 -8.58 0.32 13.59
N SER A 85 -9.61 1.04 14.04
CA SER A 85 -9.60 2.51 14.09
C SER A 85 -8.53 3.03 15.03
N ALA A 86 -8.33 2.40 16.18
CA ALA A 86 -7.30 2.82 17.13
C ALA A 86 -5.89 2.59 16.60
N GLU A 87 -5.67 1.55 15.78
CA GLU A 87 -4.41 1.33 15.06
C GLU A 87 -4.18 2.44 14.03
N ALA A 88 -5.23 2.80 13.27
CA ALA A 88 -5.16 3.90 12.32
C ALA A 88 -4.88 5.25 13.00
N ASP A 89 -5.51 5.53 14.14
CA ASP A 89 -5.31 6.75 14.91
C ASP A 89 -3.86 6.85 15.41
N ARG A 90 -3.32 5.77 15.98
CA ARG A 90 -1.92 5.74 16.45
C ARG A 90 -0.94 5.99 15.32
N TYR A 91 -1.13 5.34 14.18
CA TYR A 91 -0.24 5.56 13.04
C TYR A 91 -0.41 6.97 12.47
N PHE A 92 -1.63 7.49 12.36
CA PHE A 92 -1.86 8.86 11.89
C PHE A 92 -1.13 9.89 12.76
N ALA A 93 -1.22 9.75 14.09
CA ALA A 93 -0.57 10.63 15.05
C ALA A 93 0.97 10.58 14.97
N SER A 94 1.55 9.47 14.52
CA SER A 94 3.01 9.33 14.36
C SER A 94 3.56 9.97 13.07
N ARG A 95 2.69 10.42 12.15
CA ARG A 95 3.09 11.05 10.89
C ARG A 95 3.59 12.48 11.12
N PRO A 96 4.50 13.00 10.27
CA PRO A 96 4.83 14.42 10.27
C PRO A 96 3.57 15.28 10.15
N ARG A 97 3.55 16.41 10.86
CA ARG A 97 2.40 17.33 10.91
C ARG A 97 1.93 17.77 9.51
N GLU A 98 2.87 18.07 8.64
CA GLU A 98 2.60 18.48 7.25
C GLU A 98 1.86 17.38 6.48
N SER A 99 2.20 16.11 6.75
CA SER A 99 1.51 14.95 6.16
C SER A 99 0.12 14.73 6.75
N GLN A 100 -0.09 15.09 8.03
CA GLN A 100 -1.41 15.05 8.67
C GLN A 100 -2.32 16.12 8.08
N LEU A 101 -1.83 17.37 7.94
CA LEU A 101 -2.56 18.49 7.32
C LEU A 101 -2.87 18.20 5.84
N GLY A 102 -1.90 17.65 5.10
CA GLY A 102 -2.11 17.23 3.72
C GLY A 102 -3.21 16.19 3.54
N ALA A 103 -3.42 15.31 4.53
CA ALA A 103 -4.51 14.34 4.50
C ALA A 103 -5.90 14.99 4.63
N TRP A 104 -6.00 16.11 5.34
CA TRP A 104 -7.22 16.93 5.43
C TRP A 104 -7.45 17.77 4.16
N ALA A 105 -6.39 18.35 3.62
CA ALA A 105 -6.46 19.21 2.44
C ALA A 105 -6.82 18.41 1.17
N SER A 106 -6.39 17.15 1.07
CA SER A 106 -6.46 16.36 -0.16
C SER A 106 -7.82 15.67 -0.37
N LEU A 107 -8.51 16.03 -1.46
CA LEU A 107 -9.60 15.23 -2.03
C LEU A 107 -9.02 14.22 -3.04
N GLN A 108 -8.24 13.27 -2.54
CA GLN A 108 -7.41 12.37 -3.35
C GLN A 108 -8.20 11.71 -4.49
N SER A 109 -7.66 11.77 -5.70
CA SER A 109 -8.21 11.27 -6.98
C SER A 109 -9.39 12.09 -7.57
N GLN A 110 -9.82 13.17 -6.91
CA GLN A 110 -10.78 14.08 -7.51
C GLN A 110 -10.07 15.11 -8.42
N THR A 111 -10.81 15.69 -9.35
CA THR A 111 -10.29 16.75 -10.20
C THR A 111 -9.91 17.95 -9.34
N LEU A 112 -8.67 18.42 -9.48
CA LEU A 112 -8.17 19.63 -8.86
C LEU A 112 -8.19 20.73 -9.94
N PRO A 113 -8.96 21.83 -9.76
CA PRO A 113 -9.05 22.89 -10.76
C PRO A 113 -7.70 23.53 -11.06
N ASP A 114 -6.94 23.83 -10.02
CA ASP A 114 -5.60 24.43 -10.08
C ASP A 114 -4.82 24.19 -8.80
N ARG A 115 -3.54 24.49 -8.80
CA ARG A 115 -2.67 24.31 -7.64
C ARG A 115 -3.06 25.23 -6.49
N ALA A 116 -3.48 26.47 -6.77
CA ALA A 116 -3.87 27.46 -5.76
C ALA A 116 -5.05 26.96 -4.91
N THR A 117 -6.00 26.26 -5.52
CA THR A 117 -7.11 25.60 -4.79
C THR A 117 -6.60 24.61 -3.74
N PHE A 118 -5.59 23.81 -4.06
CA PHE A 118 -5.00 22.89 -3.08
C PHE A 118 -4.23 23.63 -1.98
N ASP A 119 -3.45 24.65 -2.36
CA ASP A 119 -2.65 25.42 -1.44
C ASP A 119 -3.54 26.17 -0.43
N GLN A 120 -4.70 26.71 -0.89
CA GLN A 120 -5.70 27.32 0.00
C GLN A 120 -6.29 26.30 0.97
N ARG A 121 -6.69 25.10 0.50
CA ARG A 121 -7.20 24.03 1.38
C ARG A 121 -6.17 23.56 2.41
N TYR A 122 -4.88 23.58 2.05
CA TYR A 122 -3.81 23.25 2.98
C TYR A 122 -3.67 24.34 4.05
N ALA A 123 -3.69 25.62 3.66
CA ALA A 123 -3.66 26.76 4.58
C ALA A 123 -4.89 26.78 5.52
N ASP A 124 -6.08 26.47 5.00
CA ASP A 124 -7.30 26.34 5.82
C ASP A 124 -7.17 25.23 6.87
N ALA A 125 -6.61 24.08 6.50
CA ALA A 125 -6.34 22.99 7.44
C ALA A 125 -5.27 23.37 8.47
N GLU A 126 -4.23 24.10 8.07
CA GLU A 126 -3.19 24.61 8.96
C GLU A 126 -3.76 25.59 9.97
N GLN A 127 -4.64 26.49 9.54
CA GLN A 127 -5.33 27.44 10.43
C GLN A 127 -6.30 26.72 11.37
N LEU A 128 -7.07 25.77 10.86
CA LEU A 128 -8.06 25.00 11.65
C LEU A 128 -7.39 24.23 12.80
N TYR A 129 -6.21 23.71 12.55
CA TYR A 129 -5.44 22.92 13.52
C TYR A 129 -4.18 23.66 13.99
N ALA A 130 -4.19 25.00 14.02
CA ALA A 130 -3.02 25.80 14.42
C ALA A 130 -2.48 25.39 15.79
N GLU A 131 -3.35 25.06 16.71
CA GLU A 131 -3.01 24.60 18.05
C GLU A 131 -3.37 23.12 18.26
N GLY A 132 -2.53 22.41 19.01
CA GLY A 132 -2.76 21.03 19.41
C GLY A 132 -2.46 19.96 18.33
N SER A 133 -3.02 18.78 18.52
CA SER A 133 -2.86 17.64 17.62
C SER A 133 -3.84 17.70 16.46
N VAL A 134 -3.39 17.24 15.28
CA VAL A 134 -4.25 17.07 14.11
C VAL A 134 -4.96 15.73 14.21
N PRO A 135 -6.30 15.68 14.33
CA PRO A 135 -7.02 14.40 14.37
C PRO A 135 -6.98 13.71 13.00
N ARG A 136 -7.14 12.39 13.00
CA ARG A 136 -7.23 11.63 11.74
C ARG A 136 -8.55 11.96 11.00
N PRO A 137 -8.49 12.30 9.69
CA PRO A 137 -9.70 12.49 8.91
C PRO A 137 -10.53 11.20 8.84
N PRO A 138 -11.86 11.25 8.85
CA PRO A 138 -12.71 10.05 8.83
C PRO A 138 -12.56 9.21 7.56
N HIS A 139 -12.13 9.83 6.46
CA HIS A 139 -11.89 9.17 5.18
C HIS A 139 -10.47 8.59 5.03
N TRP A 140 -9.61 8.72 6.02
CA TRP A 140 -8.24 8.21 5.98
C TRP A 140 -8.05 7.07 6.98
N SER A 141 -7.57 5.92 6.50
CA SER A 141 -7.30 4.77 7.36
C SER A 141 -6.30 3.81 6.71
N GLY A 142 -6.03 2.69 7.35
CA GLY A 142 -5.20 1.61 6.84
C GLY A 142 -6.01 0.45 6.28
N LEU A 143 -5.37 -0.24 5.33
CA LEU A 143 -5.85 -1.48 4.73
C LEU A 143 -4.75 -2.54 4.87
N CYS A 144 -5.13 -3.74 5.29
CA CYS A 144 -4.25 -4.90 5.37
C CYS A 144 -4.60 -5.88 4.26
N VAL A 145 -3.61 -6.23 3.43
CA VAL A 145 -3.72 -7.34 2.47
C VAL A 145 -3.36 -8.63 3.20
N MET A 146 -4.35 -9.46 3.44
CA MET A 146 -4.22 -10.79 4.04
C MET A 146 -3.86 -11.78 2.92
N PRO A 147 -2.62 -12.28 2.86
CA PRO A 147 -2.17 -13.05 1.70
C PRO A 147 -2.79 -14.44 1.64
N ASP A 148 -3.21 -14.83 0.46
CA ASP A 148 -3.49 -16.21 0.10
C ASP A 148 -2.51 -16.74 -0.97
N LEU A 149 -1.69 -15.86 -1.54
CA LEU A 149 -0.58 -16.21 -2.42
C LEU A 149 0.61 -15.30 -2.16
N ILE A 150 1.79 -15.88 -2.02
CA ILE A 150 3.08 -15.17 -2.01
C ILE A 150 4.02 -15.88 -2.97
N GLU A 151 4.61 -15.13 -3.90
CA GLU A 151 5.60 -15.63 -4.82
C GLU A 151 6.90 -14.82 -4.71
N PHE A 152 8.00 -15.52 -4.46
CA PHE A 152 9.35 -14.97 -4.51
C PHE A 152 9.96 -15.35 -5.84
N TRP A 153 10.44 -14.34 -6.57
CA TRP A 153 11.18 -14.50 -7.81
C TRP A 153 12.60 -13.97 -7.60
N PHE A 154 13.58 -14.75 -7.99
CA PHE A 154 14.99 -14.41 -7.90
C PHE A 154 15.60 -14.37 -9.30
N ALA A 155 16.34 -13.29 -9.58
CA ALA A 155 17.06 -13.16 -10.84
C ALA A 155 18.13 -14.26 -10.99
N ALA A 156 18.26 -14.77 -12.22
CA ALA A 156 19.33 -15.70 -12.57
C ALA A 156 19.83 -15.46 -14.00
N ARG A 157 21.06 -15.87 -14.26
CA ARG A 157 21.67 -15.76 -15.60
C ARG A 157 20.84 -16.49 -16.65
N PHE A 158 20.90 -16.00 -17.88
CA PHE A 158 20.19 -16.57 -19.02
C PHE A 158 18.66 -16.62 -18.88
N ARG A 159 18.12 -15.78 -17.97
CA ARG A 159 16.68 -15.74 -17.62
C ARG A 159 16.14 -17.05 -17.00
N LEU A 160 17.00 -17.90 -16.49
CA LEU A 160 16.62 -19.13 -15.78
C LEU A 160 16.27 -18.83 -14.32
N HIS A 161 15.31 -17.94 -14.12
CA HIS A 161 14.90 -17.39 -12.83
C HIS A 161 14.30 -18.46 -11.90
N GLU A 162 14.56 -18.34 -10.62
CA GLU A 162 13.90 -19.18 -9.63
C GLU A 162 12.60 -18.53 -9.16
N ARG A 163 11.53 -19.33 -9.07
CA ARG A 163 10.22 -18.84 -8.64
C ARG A 163 9.65 -19.77 -7.59
N HIS A 164 9.55 -19.25 -6.37
CA HIS A 164 9.06 -19.96 -5.20
C HIS A 164 7.67 -19.44 -4.86
N ARG A 165 6.63 -20.27 -5.08
CA ARG A 165 5.24 -19.90 -4.83
C ARG A 165 4.70 -20.60 -3.60
N HIS A 166 4.06 -19.84 -2.73
CA HIS A 166 3.33 -20.30 -1.56
C HIS A 166 1.85 -19.92 -1.74
N GLU A 167 0.95 -20.86 -1.57
CA GLU A 167 -0.50 -20.68 -1.70
C GLU A 167 -1.18 -21.18 -0.42
N TRP A 168 -2.04 -20.34 0.15
CA TRP A 168 -2.87 -20.72 1.29
C TRP A 168 -4.13 -21.42 0.79
N ARG A 169 -4.29 -22.69 1.11
CA ARG A 169 -5.47 -23.49 0.82
C ARG A 169 -5.57 -24.63 1.84
N ASP A 170 -6.76 -25.11 2.09
CA ASP A 170 -7.02 -26.20 3.04
C ASP A 170 -6.42 -25.94 4.43
N ASN A 171 -6.45 -24.66 4.88
CA ASN A 171 -5.87 -24.17 6.14
C ASN A 171 -4.36 -24.41 6.29
N ALA A 172 -3.61 -24.49 5.20
CA ALA A 172 -2.16 -24.66 5.19
C ALA A 172 -1.49 -23.91 4.04
N TRP A 173 -0.23 -23.55 4.22
CA TRP A 173 0.62 -23.03 3.15
C TRP A 173 1.19 -24.21 2.33
N HIS A 174 0.91 -24.21 1.03
CA HIS A 174 1.45 -25.15 0.07
C HIS A 174 2.53 -24.48 -0.76
N TYR A 175 3.70 -25.11 -0.81
CA TYR A 175 4.85 -24.63 -1.55
C TYR A 175 5.02 -25.38 -2.88
N ARG A 176 5.42 -24.65 -3.94
CA ARG A 176 5.86 -25.23 -5.21
C ARG A 176 6.85 -24.33 -5.94
N LEU A 177 7.72 -24.94 -6.73
CA LEU A 177 8.54 -24.25 -7.70
C LEU A 177 7.75 -24.05 -9.01
N LEU A 178 8.01 -22.92 -9.67
CA LEU A 178 7.48 -22.66 -11.01
C LEU A 178 8.61 -22.56 -12.02
N TYR A 179 8.32 -22.91 -13.24
CA TYR A 179 9.23 -22.63 -14.35
C TYR A 179 9.46 -21.11 -14.48
N PRO A 180 10.65 -20.69 -14.97
CA PRO A 180 10.97 -19.28 -15.20
C PRO A 180 10.02 -18.62 -16.18
#